data_e30911fe086f3d82d3ed42e00a0436e4
#
_entry.id   e30911fe086f3d82d3ed42e00a0436e4
#
_cell.length_a   1.000
_cell.length_b   1.000
_cell.length_c   1.000
_cell.angle_alpha   90.00
_cell.angle_beta   90.00
_cell.angle_gamma   90.00
#
_symmetry.space_group_name_H-M   'P 1'
#
loop_
_entity.id
_entity.type
_entity.pdbx_description
1 polymer ?
#
loop_
_entity_poly.entity_id
_entity_poly.type
_entity_poly.pdbx_seq_one_letter_code
_entity_poly.pdbx_strand_id
1 'polypeptide(L)'
;MRSEIRGVLFHESTIMSRLDELAGQISSDYSGKDLTVLAVLNGSLMFGADLLRRLEMPLRLDCLSVSSYHGASTTGVVTFNQLHLPEVHGRHVLLLDDILDSGHTLHAIQDKLMAETKPLSVKICVLLRKDVPRQRELEADYVGFDIANEFVVGYGLDYMERFRNLPYIGVISEEAIAKYAPKSA
;
A
#
# COMPACT_ATOMS: atom_id res chain seq x y z
N MET A 1 -0.38 14.06 20.27
CA MET A 1 -0.93 13.31 19.12
C MET A 1 -2.36 13.68 18.72
N ARG A 2 -3.32 13.88 19.66
CA ARG A 2 -4.70 14.26 19.27
C ARG A 2 -4.82 15.64 18.58
N SER A 3 -3.99 16.60 18.90
CA SER A 3 -3.95 17.91 18.23
C SER A 3 -3.32 17.90 16.84
N GLU A 4 -2.64 16.82 16.48
CA GLU A 4 -1.94 16.69 15.21
C GLU A 4 -2.82 16.02 14.13
N ILE A 5 -3.98 15.50 14.54
CA ILE A 5 -4.98 14.88 13.64
C ILE A 5 -6.22 15.77 13.60
N ARG A 6 -6.56 16.26 12.41
CA ARG A 6 -7.74 17.12 12.19
C ARG A 6 -9.04 16.35 12.36
N GLY A 7 -9.05 15.07 11.93
CA GLY A 7 -10.21 14.20 12.04
C GLY A 7 -9.85 12.76 11.73
N VAL A 8 -10.58 11.83 12.33
CA VAL A 8 -10.44 10.39 12.05
C VAL A 8 -11.37 10.02 10.91
N LEU A 9 -10.84 9.43 9.83
CA LEU A 9 -11.63 8.91 8.70
C LEU A 9 -12.13 7.51 8.99
N PHE A 10 -11.23 6.63 9.43
CA PHE A 10 -11.56 5.23 9.72
C PHE A 10 -10.99 4.82 11.07
N HIS A 11 -11.88 4.40 11.97
CA HIS A 11 -11.49 3.78 13.23
C HIS A 11 -10.98 2.34 13.00
N GLU A 12 -10.20 1.82 13.91
CA GLU A 12 -9.65 0.47 13.86
C GLU A 12 -10.73 -0.59 13.59
N SER A 13 -11.86 -0.52 14.28
CA SER A 13 -12.97 -1.47 14.09
C SER A 13 -13.52 -1.46 12.66
N THR A 14 -13.62 -0.28 12.04
CA THR A 14 -14.07 -0.14 10.64
C THR A 14 -13.04 -0.76 9.69
N ILE A 15 -11.76 -0.52 9.95
CA ILE A 15 -10.67 -1.13 9.17
C ILE A 15 -10.74 -2.64 9.27
N MET A 16 -10.82 -3.20 10.50
CA MET A 16 -10.86 -4.65 10.71
C MET A 16 -12.04 -5.31 9.99
N SER A 17 -13.24 -4.73 10.07
CA SER A 17 -14.42 -5.24 9.35
C SER A 17 -14.20 -5.25 7.83
N ARG A 18 -13.58 -4.20 7.29
CA ARG A 18 -13.28 -4.14 5.85
C ARG A 18 -12.25 -5.18 5.44
N LEU A 19 -11.26 -5.46 6.29
CA LEU A 19 -10.27 -6.51 6.04
C LEU A 19 -10.90 -7.90 6.01
N ASP A 20 -11.92 -8.17 6.84
CA ASP A 20 -12.66 -9.43 6.81
C ASP A 20 -13.36 -9.62 5.46
N GLU A 21 -13.99 -8.56 4.91
CA GLU A 21 -14.60 -8.60 3.58
C GLU A 21 -13.57 -8.83 2.46
N LEU A 22 -12.45 -8.10 2.48
CA LEU A 22 -11.37 -8.26 1.50
C LEU A 22 -10.77 -9.67 1.56
N ALA A 23 -10.54 -10.20 2.75
CA ALA A 23 -10.01 -11.54 2.93
C ALA A 23 -10.94 -12.61 2.35
N GLY A 24 -12.25 -12.46 2.53
CA GLY A 24 -13.24 -13.35 1.92
C GLY A 24 -13.18 -13.33 0.37
N GLN A 25 -13.08 -12.15 -0.22
CA GLN A 25 -12.95 -11.99 -1.69
C GLN A 25 -11.64 -12.63 -2.20
N ILE A 26 -10.52 -12.30 -1.57
CA ILE A 26 -9.19 -12.82 -1.95
C ILE A 26 -9.15 -14.34 -1.80
N SER A 27 -9.64 -14.88 -0.68
CA SER A 27 -9.67 -16.32 -0.44
C SER A 27 -10.50 -17.08 -1.49
N SER A 28 -11.62 -16.50 -1.90
CA SER A 28 -12.44 -17.07 -2.99
C SER A 28 -11.70 -17.05 -4.33
N ASP A 29 -11.10 -15.91 -4.69
CA ASP A 29 -10.42 -15.75 -5.98
C ASP A 29 -9.16 -16.60 -6.12
N TYR A 30 -8.47 -16.87 -5.01
CA TYR A 30 -7.23 -17.64 -4.99
C TYR A 30 -7.39 -19.07 -4.47
N SER A 31 -8.61 -19.56 -4.30
CA SER A 31 -8.86 -20.95 -3.91
C SER A 31 -8.16 -21.93 -4.87
N GLY A 32 -7.33 -22.81 -4.31
CA GLY A 32 -6.56 -23.81 -5.06
C GLY A 32 -5.40 -23.27 -5.90
N LYS A 33 -5.05 -21.98 -5.76
CA LYS A 33 -3.93 -21.35 -6.48
C LYS A 33 -2.69 -21.20 -5.59
N ASP A 34 -1.51 -21.26 -6.19
CA ASP A 34 -0.24 -20.98 -5.51
C ASP A 34 -0.02 -19.47 -5.45
N LEU A 35 -0.36 -18.86 -4.31
CA LEU A 35 -0.32 -17.42 -4.09
C LEU A 35 0.98 -16.99 -3.41
N THR A 36 1.61 -15.96 -3.96
CA THR A 36 2.65 -15.18 -3.27
C THR A 36 2.11 -13.77 -3.03
N VAL A 37 2.13 -13.33 -1.78
CA VAL A 37 1.82 -11.95 -1.41
C VAL A 37 3.12 -11.16 -1.32
N LEU A 38 3.17 -10.02 -1.98
CA LEU A 38 4.30 -9.08 -1.95
C LEU A 38 3.86 -7.79 -1.28
N ALA A 39 4.36 -7.53 -0.08
CA ALA A 39 4.05 -6.31 0.68
C ALA A 39 5.04 -5.18 0.34
N VAL A 40 4.54 -4.04 -0.11
CA VAL A 40 5.36 -2.85 -0.40
C VAL A 40 5.64 -2.09 0.90
N LEU A 41 6.88 -2.14 1.36
CA LEU A 41 7.28 -1.53 2.64
C LEU A 41 7.57 -0.01 2.47
N ASN A 42 7.34 0.81 3.56
CA ASN A 42 6.93 0.40 4.91
C ASN A 42 5.41 0.57 5.13
N GLY A 43 4.71 1.29 4.28
CA GLY A 43 3.31 1.68 4.47
C GLY A 43 2.34 0.51 4.61
N SER A 44 2.54 -0.53 3.81
CA SER A 44 1.68 -1.72 3.83
C SER A 44 1.86 -2.64 5.05
N LEU A 45 2.82 -2.36 5.94
CA LEU A 45 3.19 -3.29 7.02
C LEU A 45 2.02 -3.66 7.93
N MET A 46 1.28 -2.65 8.43
CA MET A 46 0.15 -2.87 9.35
C MET A 46 -1.02 -3.53 8.61
N PHE A 47 -1.37 -2.98 7.46
CA PHE A 47 -2.40 -3.52 6.57
C PHE A 47 -2.12 -4.98 6.19
N GLY A 48 -0.92 -5.25 5.70
CA GLY A 48 -0.50 -6.60 5.29
C GLY A 48 -0.57 -7.59 6.45
N ALA A 49 -0.05 -7.24 7.63
CA ALA A 49 -0.05 -8.11 8.79
C ALA A 49 -1.48 -8.50 9.23
N ASP A 50 -2.41 -7.55 9.20
CA ASP A 50 -3.79 -7.82 9.62
C ASP A 50 -4.60 -8.55 8.54
N LEU A 51 -4.41 -8.22 7.26
CA LEU A 51 -5.06 -8.92 6.15
C LEU A 51 -4.60 -10.38 6.04
N LEU A 52 -3.28 -10.62 6.09
CA LEU A 52 -2.73 -11.97 5.91
C LEU A 52 -3.21 -12.96 6.95
N ARG A 53 -3.40 -12.52 8.19
CA ARG A 53 -3.93 -13.38 9.28
C ARG A 53 -5.41 -13.77 9.10
N ARG A 54 -6.09 -13.16 8.14
CA ARG A 54 -7.49 -13.45 7.76
C ARG A 54 -7.61 -14.35 6.54
N LEU A 55 -6.50 -14.58 5.84
CA LEU A 55 -6.48 -15.48 4.68
C LEU A 55 -6.26 -16.92 5.17
N GLU A 56 -7.31 -17.73 5.14
CA GLU A 56 -7.30 -19.12 5.63
C GLU A 56 -6.78 -20.10 4.55
N MET A 57 -5.66 -19.76 3.90
CA MET A 57 -5.05 -20.58 2.87
C MET A 57 -3.52 -20.51 2.95
N PRO A 58 -2.81 -21.58 2.57
CA PRO A 58 -1.35 -21.53 2.45
C PRO A 58 -0.94 -20.50 1.40
N LEU A 59 -0.02 -19.62 1.76
CA LEU A 59 0.55 -18.62 0.85
C LEU A 59 2.03 -18.39 1.16
N ARG A 60 2.74 -17.79 0.21
CA ARG A 60 4.09 -17.25 0.46
C ARG A 60 4.00 -15.76 0.69
N LEU A 61 4.82 -15.27 1.61
CA LEU A 61 4.96 -13.84 1.88
C LEU A 61 6.39 -13.42 1.58
N ASP A 62 6.52 -12.33 0.84
CA ASP A 62 7.76 -11.60 0.68
C ASP A 62 7.49 -10.09 0.71
N CYS A 63 8.54 -9.27 0.83
CA CYS A 63 8.43 -7.83 0.93
C CYS A 63 9.25 -7.15 -0.16
N LEU A 64 8.71 -6.03 -0.66
CA LEU A 64 9.41 -5.15 -1.58
C LEU A 64 9.74 -3.83 -0.90
N SER A 65 11.01 -3.49 -0.83
CA SER A 65 11.44 -2.15 -0.41
C SER A 65 11.70 -1.29 -1.63
N VAL A 66 10.88 -0.26 -1.80
CA VAL A 66 11.01 0.70 -2.89
C VAL A 66 11.08 2.12 -2.33
N SER A 67 11.83 2.98 -2.97
CA SER A 67 11.84 4.41 -2.71
C SER A 67 11.46 5.17 -3.98
N SER A 68 10.49 6.07 -3.86
CA SER A 68 10.17 7.03 -4.91
C SER A 68 10.78 8.37 -4.50
N TYR A 69 11.76 8.85 -5.25
CA TYR A 69 12.31 10.18 -5.03
C TYR A 69 11.36 11.23 -5.59
N HIS A 70 10.74 11.99 -4.69
CA HIS A 70 10.05 13.23 -5.03
C HIS A 70 11.04 14.39 -4.91
N GLY A 71 12.03 14.44 -5.81
CA GLY A 71 12.92 15.59 -5.95
C GLY A 71 12.34 16.62 -6.92
N ALA A 72 12.89 17.83 -6.94
CA ALA A 72 12.45 18.96 -7.76
C ALA A 72 12.51 18.74 -9.30
N SER A 73 12.90 17.56 -9.77
CA SER A 73 12.80 17.12 -11.16
C SER A 73 11.81 15.95 -11.27
N THR A 74 10.79 16.14 -12.07
CA THR A 74 9.59 15.32 -12.28
C THR A 74 9.81 13.97 -12.98
N THR A 75 10.96 13.36 -12.90
CA THR A 75 11.19 12.01 -13.39
C THR A 75 11.06 11.05 -12.22
N GLY A 76 9.84 10.68 -11.86
CA GLY A 76 9.54 9.72 -10.79
C GLY A 76 10.18 8.35 -11.04
N VAL A 77 11.48 8.25 -10.81
CA VAL A 77 12.20 6.97 -10.89
C VAL A 77 11.94 6.21 -9.60
N VAL A 78 11.31 5.05 -9.73
CA VAL A 78 11.14 4.11 -8.62
C VAL A 78 12.43 3.31 -8.48
N THR A 79 13.08 3.41 -7.33
CA THR A 79 14.29 2.67 -7.01
C THR A 79 13.94 1.46 -6.15
N PHE A 80 14.35 0.28 -6.58
CA PHE A 80 14.24 -0.96 -5.82
C PHE A 80 15.47 -1.08 -4.93
N ASN A 81 15.26 -1.16 -3.61
CA ASN A 81 16.35 -1.17 -2.63
C ASN A 81 16.93 -2.57 -2.39
N GLN A 82 16.38 -3.60 -3.01
CA GLN A 82 16.83 -4.98 -2.89
C GLN A 82 17.61 -5.44 -4.11
N LEU A 83 18.59 -6.31 -3.90
CA LEU A 83 19.47 -6.83 -4.96
C LEU A 83 18.75 -7.72 -5.97
N HIS A 84 17.75 -8.47 -5.50
CA HIS A 84 16.99 -9.42 -6.32
C HIS A 84 15.50 -9.24 -6.09
N LEU A 85 14.71 -9.38 -7.16
CA LEU A 85 13.27 -9.50 -7.03
C LEU A 85 12.88 -10.84 -6.42
N PRO A 86 11.73 -10.92 -5.72
CA PRO A 86 11.20 -12.17 -5.21
C PRO A 86 10.98 -13.19 -6.34
N GLU A 87 11.27 -14.46 -6.03
CA GLU A 87 11.05 -15.57 -6.98
C GLU A 87 9.56 -15.90 -7.07
N VAL A 88 8.91 -15.41 -8.12
CA VAL A 88 7.48 -15.58 -8.35
C VAL A 88 7.16 -16.21 -9.72
N HIS A 89 8.15 -16.79 -10.39
CA HIS A 89 7.95 -17.45 -11.67
C HIS A 89 6.86 -18.54 -11.59
N GLY A 90 5.91 -18.47 -12.53
CA GLY A 90 4.81 -19.44 -12.60
C GLY A 90 3.82 -19.39 -11.41
N ARG A 91 3.76 -18.31 -10.67
CA ARG A 91 2.92 -18.12 -9.48
C ARG A 91 1.93 -16.98 -9.67
N HIS A 92 0.85 -17.01 -8.90
CA HIS A 92 -0.02 -15.85 -8.77
C HIS A 92 0.55 -14.89 -7.73
N VAL A 93 0.56 -13.60 -8.04
CA VAL A 93 1.07 -12.56 -7.15
C VAL A 93 -0.06 -11.63 -6.73
N LEU A 94 -0.14 -11.35 -5.44
CA LEU A 94 -0.95 -10.26 -4.87
C LEU A 94 -0.01 -9.20 -4.32
N LEU A 95 0.05 -8.06 -4.98
CA LEU A 95 0.83 -6.90 -4.54
C LEU A 95 0.01 -6.09 -3.54
N LEU A 96 0.52 -5.92 -2.31
CA LEU A 96 -0.12 -5.14 -1.25
C LEU A 96 0.57 -3.79 -1.10
N ASP A 97 -0.23 -2.71 -1.10
CA ASP A 97 0.24 -1.37 -0.75
C ASP A 97 -0.77 -0.65 0.15
N ASP A 98 -0.33 0.37 0.88
CA ASP A 98 -1.19 1.15 1.76
C ASP A 98 -2.13 2.07 0.98
N ILE A 99 -1.64 2.71 -0.09
CA ILE A 99 -2.41 3.71 -0.81
C ILE A 99 -2.12 3.72 -2.32
N LEU A 100 -3.17 3.71 -3.11
CA LEU A 100 -3.11 4.04 -4.54
C LEU A 100 -3.43 5.52 -4.72
N ASP A 101 -2.39 6.31 -4.95
CA ASP A 101 -2.45 7.74 -5.29
C ASP A 101 -2.24 7.90 -6.81
N SER A 102 -1.10 8.39 -7.25
CA SER A 102 -0.78 8.56 -8.69
C SER A 102 -0.64 7.25 -9.47
N GLY A 103 -0.47 6.12 -8.80
CA GLY A 103 -0.26 4.80 -9.38
C GLY A 103 1.16 4.54 -9.89
N HIS A 104 2.05 5.54 -9.85
CA HIS A 104 3.38 5.43 -10.44
C HIS A 104 4.23 4.29 -9.85
N THR A 105 4.27 4.18 -8.53
CA THR A 105 5.06 3.15 -7.83
C THR A 105 4.54 1.75 -8.14
N LEU A 106 3.23 1.53 -7.99
CA LEU A 106 2.61 0.21 -8.22
C LEU A 106 2.74 -0.22 -9.68
N HIS A 107 2.58 0.71 -10.63
CA HIS A 107 2.78 0.41 -12.05
C HIS A 107 4.23 -0.02 -12.33
N ALA A 108 5.22 0.72 -11.81
CA ALA A 108 6.63 0.38 -12.00
C ALA A 108 6.99 -1.00 -11.39
N ILE A 109 6.41 -1.32 -10.23
CA ILE A 109 6.59 -2.65 -9.61
C ILE A 109 5.94 -3.74 -10.47
N GLN A 110 4.71 -3.54 -10.92
CA GLN A 110 3.99 -4.51 -11.75
C GLN A 110 4.74 -4.78 -13.06
N ASP A 111 5.16 -3.73 -13.77
CA ASP A 111 5.91 -3.85 -15.02
C ASP A 111 7.21 -4.65 -14.82
N LYS A 112 7.96 -4.32 -13.76
CA LYS A 112 9.23 -4.98 -13.47
C LYS A 112 9.03 -6.46 -13.11
N LEU A 113 8.04 -6.79 -12.29
CA LEU A 113 7.70 -8.17 -11.95
C LEU A 113 7.32 -8.98 -13.21
N MET A 114 6.44 -8.42 -14.05
CA MET A 114 6.01 -9.07 -15.28
C MET A 114 7.17 -9.32 -16.24
N ALA A 115 8.07 -8.34 -16.39
CA ALA A 115 9.20 -8.45 -17.31
C ALA A 115 10.28 -9.43 -16.83
N GLU A 116 10.64 -9.40 -15.54
CA GLU A 116 11.83 -10.09 -15.04
C GLU A 116 11.52 -11.44 -14.39
N THR A 117 10.33 -11.62 -13.78
CA THR A 117 10.01 -12.84 -12.99
C THR A 117 8.93 -13.73 -13.59
N LYS A 118 8.19 -13.24 -14.60
CA LYS A 118 7.16 -13.99 -15.34
C LYS A 118 6.15 -14.72 -14.45
N PRO A 119 5.44 -14.00 -13.56
CA PRO A 119 4.36 -14.59 -12.79
C PRO A 119 3.18 -14.97 -13.68
N LEU A 120 2.27 -15.85 -13.22
CA LEU A 120 1.02 -16.18 -13.92
C LEU A 120 0.04 -14.99 -13.91
N SER A 121 0.03 -14.23 -12.85
CA SER A 121 -0.76 -12.99 -12.74
C SER A 121 -0.18 -12.10 -11.64
N VAL A 122 -0.39 -10.79 -11.79
CA VAL A 122 -0.16 -9.81 -10.72
C VAL A 122 -1.46 -9.04 -10.52
N LYS A 123 -2.08 -9.21 -9.35
CA LYS A 123 -3.21 -8.41 -8.89
C LYS A 123 -2.77 -7.45 -7.79
N ILE A 124 -3.47 -6.34 -7.65
CA ILE A 124 -3.13 -5.26 -6.73
C ILE A 124 -4.23 -5.14 -5.67
N CYS A 125 -3.82 -5.10 -4.40
CA CYS A 125 -4.68 -4.83 -3.26
C CYS A 125 -4.15 -3.63 -2.50
N VAL A 126 -5.00 -2.62 -2.30
CA VAL A 126 -4.65 -1.41 -1.57
C VAL A 126 -5.64 -1.16 -0.43
N LEU A 127 -5.15 -0.62 0.68
CA LEU A 127 -6.03 -0.23 1.77
C LEU A 127 -6.83 1.02 1.39
N LEU A 128 -6.17 2.01 0.78
CA LEU A 128 -6.79 3.25 0.35
C LEU A 128 -6.63 3.48 -1.15
N ARG A 129 -7.68 4.03 -1.78
CA ARG A 129 -7.61 4.55 -3.13
C ARG A 129 -8.07 6.01 -3.13
N LYS A 130 -7.19 6.92 -3.57
CA LYS A 130 -7.55 8.33 -3.74
C LYS A 130 -8.35 8.56 -5.01
N ASP A 131 -9.34 9.43 -4.92
CA ASP A 131 -10.07 9.96 -6.06
C ASP A 131 -9.28 11.11 -6.69
N VAL A 132 -8.29 10.75 -7.50
CA VAL A 132 -7.43 11.69 -8.23
C VAL A 132 -7.19 11.20 -9.65
N PRO A 133 -6.98 12.12 -10.64
CA PRO A 133 -6.56 11.74 -11.97
C PRO A 133 -5.23 10.98 -11.92
N ARG A 134 -5.20 9.77 -12.49
CA ARG A 134 -3.98 8.97 -12.52
C ARG A 134 -3.16 9.28 -13.75
N GLN A 135 -1.85 9.32 -13.57
CA GLN A 135 -0.90 9.54 -14.67
C GLN A 135 -0.80 8.31 -15.58
N ARG A 136 -1.20 7.15 -15.08
CA ARG A 136 -1.23 5.86 -15.79
C ARG A 136 -2.51 5.12 -15.50
N GLU A 137 -3.01 4.38 -16.48
CA GLU A 137 -4.16 3.47 -16.30
C GLU A 137 -3.73 2.28 -15.42
N LEU A 138 -3.89 2.44 -14.13
CA LEU A 138 -3.70 1.40 -13.14
C LEU A 138 -4.92 1.35 -12.25
N GLU A 139 -5.55 0.17 -12.18
CA GLU A 139 -6.64 -0.09 -11.26
C GLU A 139 -6.18 -1.14 -10.23
N ALA A 140 -6.62 -0.95 -8.98
CA ALA A 140 -6.46 -1.97 -7.97
C ALA A 140 -7.61 -2.98 -8.07
N ASP A 141 -7.28 -4.27 -8.01
CA ASP A 141 -8.27 -5.37 -8.04
C ASP A 141 -9.07 -5.44 -6.75
N TYR A 142 -8.44 -5.07 -5.64
CA TYR A 142 -9.06 -5.04 -4.31
C TYR A 142 -8.76 -3.70 -3.64
N VAL A 143 -9.81 -3.04 -3.17
CA VAL A 143 -9.72 -1.71 -2.55
C VAL A 143 -10.40 -1.75 -1.19
N GLY A 144 -9.70 -1.33 -0.15
CA GLY A 144 -10.29 -1.17 1.17
C GLY A 144 -11.30 -0.03 1.18
N PHE A 145 -10.83 1.19 0.97
CA PHE A 145 -11.67 2.39 1.02
C PHE A 145 -11.29 3.38 -0.09
N ASP A 146 -12.29 4.02 -0.66
CA ASP A 146 -12.10 5.21 -1.48
C ASP A 146 -12.06 6.46 -0.60
N ILE A 147 -11.12 7.36 -0.88
CA ILE A 147 -10.95 8.61 -0.12
C ILE A 147 -10.78 9.80 -1.06
N ALA A 148 -11.17 10.98 -0.57
CA ALA A 148 -10.86 12.25 -1.24
C ALA A 148 -9.34 12.51 -1.26
N ASN A 149 -8.91 13.50 -2.02
CA ASN A 149 -7.49 13.89 -2.08
C ASN A 149 -7.07 14.66 -0.81
N GLU A 150 -6.96 13.96 0.29
CA GLU A 150 -6.50 14.48 1.57
C GLU A 150 -5.17 13.82 1.97
N PHE A 151 -4.41 14.52 2.82
CA PHE A 151 -3.19 13.93 3.38
C PHE A 151 -3.54 13.13 4.64
N VAL A 152 -3.43 11.81 4.54
CA VAL A 152 -3.84 10.88 5.59
C VAL A 152 -2.63 10.19 6.21
N VAL A 153 -2.74 9.87 7.50
CA VAL A 153 -1.71 9.19 8.30
C VAL A 153 -2.33 8.17 9.23
N GLY A 154 -1.52 7.27 9.71
CA GLY A 154 -1.91 6.20 10.63
C GLY A 154 -2.12 4.87 9.93
N TYR A 155 -2.14 3.80 10.71
CA TYR A 155 -2.28 2.42 10.26
C TYR A 155 -1.29 2.05 9.13
N GLY A 156 -0.03 2.45 9.30
CA GLY A 156 1.06 2.26 8.33
C GLY A 156 1.41 3.52 7.54
N LEU A 157 0.43 4.37 7.21
CA LEU A 157 0.64 5.63 6.50
C LEU A 157 1.40 6.64 7.36
N ASP A 158 2.26 7.44 6.74
CA ASP A 158 3.11 8.38 7.45
C ASP A 158 3.07 9.81 6.91
N TYR A 159 3.59 10.70 7.76
CA TYR A 159 4.14 11.99 7.37
C TYR A 159 5.53 12.14 8.00
N MET A 160 6.56 12.28 7.17
CA MET A 160 7.95 12.42 7.62
C MET A 160 8.37 11.30 8.59
N GLU A 161 8.13 10.04 8.20
CA GLU A 161 8.39 8.80 8.94
C GLU A 161 7.66 8.70 10.30
N ARG A 162 6.61 9.50 10.52
CA ARG A 162 5.83 9.55 11.77
C ARG A 162 4.41 9.09 11.54
N PHE A 163 3.71 8.78 12.63
CA PHE A 163 2.28 8.45 12.70
C PHE A 163 1.90 7.05 12.22
N ARG A 164 2.78 6.25 11.63
CA ARG A 164 2.47 4.87 11.17
C ARG A 164 1.87 3.99 12.27
N ASN A 165 2.19 4.28 13.53
CA ASN A 165 1.78 3.53 14.71
C ASN A 165 0.37 3.88 15.25
N LEU A 166 -0.35 4.81 14.64
CA LEU A 166 -1.73 5.08 15.04
C LEU A 166 -2.64 3.91 14.63
N PRO A 167 -3.57 3.44 15.49
CA PRO A 167 -4.43 2.30 15.16
C PRO A 167 -5.61 2.65 14.25
N TYR A 168 -5.68 3.89 13.78
CA TYR A 168 -6.74 4.44 12.92
C TYR A 168 -6.11 5.23 11.78
N ILE A 169 -6.92 5.57 10.76
CA ILE A 169 -6.53 6.47 9.69
C ILE A 169 -7.19 7.83 9.92
N GLY A 170 -6.39 8.89 9.92
CA GLY A 170 -6.87 10.24 10.11
C GLY A 170 -6.21 11.24 9.16
N VAL A 171 -6.85 12.40 9.02
CA VAL A 171 -6.32 13.53 8.25
C VAL A 171 -5.37 14.32 9.15
N ILE A 172 -4.13 14.52 8.70
CA ILE A 172 -3.14 15.29 9.44
C ILE A 172 -3.53 16.78 9.49
N SER A 173 -3.25 17.45 10.60
CA SER A 173 -3.52 18.90 10.72
C SER A 173 -2.43 19.73 10.03
N GLU A 174 -2.78 20.96 9.61
CA GLU A 174 -1.83 21.91 9.02
C GLU A 174 -0.70 22.28 10.00
N GLU A 175 -1.02 22.38 11.29
CA GLU A 175 -0.04 22.63 12.35
C GLU A 175 0.98 21.47 12.45
N ALA A 176 0.52 20.23 12.31
CA ALA A 176 1.41 19.08 12.32
C ALA A 176 2.28 19.02 11.06
N ILE A 177 1.71 19.34 9.89
CA ILE A 177 2.47 19.46 8.65
C ILE A 177 3.58 20.50 8.82
N ALA A 178 3.26 21.70 9.29
CA ALA A 178 4.24 22.76 9.51
C ALA A 178 5.30 22.38 10.55
N LYS A 179 4.90 21.72 11.64
CA LYS A 179 5.78 21.28 12.73
C LYS A 179 6.84 20.28 12.30
N TYR A 180 6.48 19.35 11.42
CA TYR A 180 7.35 18.23 11.00
C TYR A 180 7.91 18.41 9.58
N ALA A 181 7.58 19.50 8.89
CA ALA A 181 8.19 19.84 7.61
C ALA A 181 9.72 19.86 7.70
N PRO A 182 10.46 19.47 6.66
CA PRO A 182 11.91 19.61 6.63
C PRO A 182 12.27 21.07 6.89
N LYS A 183 13.15 21.32 7.87
CA LYS A 183 13.72 22.66 8.02
C LYS A 183 14.53 22.92 6.75
N SER A 184 14.19 23.99 6.03
CA SER A 184 15.02 24.47 4.92
C SER A 184 16.46 24.66 5.42
N ALA A 185 17.36 23.90 4.80
CA ALA A 185 18.80 24.05 5.04
C ALA A 185 19.29 25.40 4.54
#